data_c5ad47f4f45809f98cee86c751d858b9
#
_entry.id   c5ad47f4f45809f98cee86c751d858b9
#
_cell.length_a   1.000
_cell.length_b   1.000
_cell.length_c   1.000
_cell.angle_alpha   90.00
_cell.angle_beta   90.00
_cell.angle_gamma   90.00
#
_symmetry.space_group_name_H-M   'P 1'
#
loop_
_entity.id
_entity.type
_entity.pdbx_description
1 polymer ?
#
loop_
_entity_poly.entity_id
_entity_poly.type
_entity_poly.pdbx_seq_one_letter_code
_entity_poly.pdbx_strand_id
1 'polypeptide(L)'
;PLPLMSAPQHIYIGTDSGATTSKINAVWDNEEPVSKKVFQRPTNSQNGTEAVINGWIESVNIFLKDHNLTWAQVDGVGLAIPGPYQRYGVLDRSANLPLSFAGWDVHEDYSRALAKAAGRPVPLVMGNDGQFGGVAEARYARKDTKHSVLMLMPGSGLGCAYIDQNGLPIPGDTLASMEGAHMPAPLQMLGNIKP
;
A
#
# COMPACT_ATOMS: atom_id res chain seq x y z
N PRO A 1 37.75 -1.15 24.27
CA PRO A 1 36.82 -1.75 23.38
C PRO A 1 36.15 -0.65 22.56
N LEU A 2 36.40 -0.64 21.24
CA LEU A 2 35.67 0.24 20.32
C LEU A 2 34.20 -0.18 20.37
N PRO A 3 33.24 0.77 20.37
CA PRO A 3 31.84 0.42 20.28
C PRO A 3 31.65 -0.33 18.97
N LEU A 4 31.02 -1.50 19.03
CA LEU A 4 30.52 -2.19 17.86
C LEU A 4 29.65 -1.19 17.12
N MET A 5 30.11 -0.70 15.99
CA MET A 5 29.27 0.08 15.09
C MET A 5 28.12 -0.87 14.68
N SER A 6 26.93 -0.61 15.21
CA SER A 6 25.75 -1.29 14.72
C SER A 6 25.68 -1.09 13.21
N ALA A 7 25.47 -2.16 12.47
CA ALA A 7 25.21 -2.07 11.02
C ALA A 7 24.13 -1.01 10.78
N PRO A 8 24.21 -0.23 9.71
CA PRO A 8 23.16 0.72 9.40
C PRO A 8 21.84 -0.04 9.33
N GLN A 9 20.87 0.38 10.13
CA GLN A 9 19.54 -0.21 10.13
C GLN A 9 18.85 0.21 8.83
N HIS A 10 18.31 -0.75 8.12
CA HIS A 10 17.57 -0.57 6.89
C HIS A 10 16.08 -0.48 7.17
N ILE A 11 15.38 0.29 6.37
CA ILE A 11 13.93 0.49 6.50
C ILE A 11 13.20 0.22 5.18
N TYR A 12 11.96 -0.19 5.31
CA TYR A 12 11.00 -0.30 4.21
C TYR A 12 9.84 0.65 4.49
N ILE A 13 9.58 1.55 3.55
CA ILE A 13 8.52 2.56 3.69
C ILE A 13 7.22 2.01 3.11
N GLY A 14 6.14 2.13 3.87
CA GLY A 14 4.79 1.88 3.41
C GLY A 14 4.03 3.19 3.20
N THR A 15 3.45 3.37 2.03
CA THR A 15 2.55 4.47 1.69
C THR A 15 1.16 3.91 1.37
N ASP A 16 0.15 4.32 2.14
CA ASP A 16 -1.27 4.06 1.86
C ASP A 16 -1.89 5.35 1.34
N SER A 17 -2.23 5.40 0.06
CA SER A 17 -2.71 6.61 -0.61
C SER A 17 -4.11 6.44 -1.15
N GLY A 18 -5.09 6.89 -0.38
CA GLY A 18 -6.45 7.09 -0.87
C GLY A 18 -6.61 8.39 -1.65
N ALA A 19 -7.82 8.61 -2.19
CA ALA A 19 -8.14 9.84 -2.94
C ALA A 19 -7.99 11.11 -2.10
N THR A 20 -8.26 11.03 -0.80
CA THR A 20 -8.34 12.19 0.10
C THR A 20 -7.10 12.32 0.98
N THR A 21 -6.60 11.21 1.48
CA THR A 21 -5.53 11.16 2.49
C THR A 21 -4.47 10.13 2.11
N SER A 22 -3.22 10.53 2.24
CA SER A 22 -2.07 9.62 2.16
C SER A 22 -1.46 9.45 3.55
N LYS A 23 -1.08 8.21 3.87
CA LYS A 23 -0.48 7.82 5.15
C LYS A 23 0.87 7.16 4.90
N ILE A 24 1.82 7.44 5.76
CA ILE A 24 3.17 6.88 5.68
C ILE A 24 3.61 6.35 7.04
N ASN A 25 4.24 5.21 7.02
CA ASN A 25 5.06 4.70 8.10
C ASN A 25 6.19 3.85 7.50
N ALA A 26 7.09 3.38 8.32
CA ALA A 26 8.14 2.46 7.90
C ALA A 26 8.32 1.36 8.93
N VAL A 27 8.91 0.25 8.49
CA VAL A 27 9.37 -0.82 9.35
C VAL A 27 10.87 -1.01 9.17
N TRP A 28 11.53 -1.41 10.24
CA TRP A 28 12.92 -1.85 10.21
C TRP A 28 13.03 -3.23 9.52
N ASP A 29 14.23 -3.65 9.22
CA ASP A 29 14.53 -5.00 8.69
C ASP A 29 14.07 -6.14 9.60
N ASN A 30 13.92 -5.89 10.89
CA ASN A 30 13.34 -6.81 11.88
C ASN A 30 11.80 -6.72 11.99
N GLU A 31 11.14 -5.99 11.08
CA GLU A 31 9.68 -5.80 11.01
C GLU A 31 9.06 -4.92 12.11
N GLU A 32 9.87 -4.40 13.02
CA GLU A 32 9.35 -3.46 14.02
C GLU A 32 9.04 -2.10 13.37
N PRO A 33 7.93 -1.46 13.75
CA PRO A 33 7.60 -0.15 13.19
C PRO A 33 8.59 0.92 13.64
N VAL A 34 9.00 1.77 12.71
CA VAL A 34 9.85 2.94 13.01
C VAL A 34 9.10 3.94 13.90
N SER A 35 7.81 4.07 13.69
CA SER A 35 6.97 4.98 14.47
C SER A 35 5.68 4.29 14.93
N LYS A 36 5.29 4.56 16.17
CA LYS A 36 3.97 4.17 16.69
C LYS A 36 2.82 5.00 16.10
N LYS A 37 3.14 6.17 15.53
CA LYS A 37 2.19 7.06 14.89
C LYS A 37 2.38 7.04 13.39
N VAL A 38 1.28 6.94 12.67
CA VAL A 38 1.28 7.06 11.21
C VAL A 38 1.33 8.54 10.85
N PHE A 39 2.28 8.91 10.00
CA PHE A 39 2.29 10.24 9.40
C PHE A 39 1.20 10.31 8.32
N GLN A 40 0.42 11.37 8.30
CA GLN A 40 -0.65 11.52 7.31
C GLN A 40 -0.78 12.97 6.84
N ARG A 41 -1.21 13.11 5.58
CA ARG A 41 -1.53 14.41 4.96
C ARG A 41 -2.58 14.25 3.86
N PRO A 42 -3.21 15.35 3.40
CA PRO A 42 -4.07 15.32 2.23
C PRO A 42 -3.33 14.82 1.00
N THR A 43 -3.96 13.94 0.20
CA THR A 43 -3.39 13.46 -1.07
C THR A 43 -3.41 14.57 -2.13
N ASN A 44 -4.42 15.46 -2.07
CA ASN A 44 -4.63 16.52 -3.05
C ASN A 44 -4.76 16.00 -4.50
N SER A 45 -5.42 14.87 -4.67
CA SER A 45 -5.56 14.18 -5.96
C SER A 45 -6.19 15.04 -7.06
N GLN A 46 -7.01 16.02 -6.68
CA GLN A 46 -7.61 17.00 -7.59
C GLN A 46 -6.57 17.89 -8.30
N ASN A 47 -5.34 17.97 -7.80
CA ASN A 47 -4.25 18.77 -8.37
C ASN A 47 -3.44 18.01 -9.42
N GLY A 48 -3.84 16.77 -9.75
CA GLY A 48 -3.21 15.94 -10.77
C GLY A 48 -2.11 15.01 -10.25
N THR A 49 -1.63 14.17 -11.14
CA THR A 49 -0.69 13.07 -10.83
C THR A 49 0.66 13.56 -10.31
N GLU A 50 1.19 14.63 -10.92
CA GLU A 50 2.47 15.22 -10.50
C GLU A 50 2.40 15.76 -9.07
N ALA A 51 1.30 16.43 -8.70
CA ALA A 51 1.11 16.94 -7.35
C ALA A 51 1.03 15.81 -6.32
N VAL A 52 0.42 14.69 -6.68
CA VAL A 52 0.35 13.49 -5.83
C VAL A 52 1.75 12.89 -5.63
N ILE A 53 2.50 12.67 -6.69
CA ILE A 53 3.88 12.16 -6.61
C ILE A 53 4.75 13.06 -5.73
N ASN A 54 4.73 14.36 -5.98
CA ASN A 54 5.50 15.32 -5.20
C ASN A 54 5.08 15.29 -3.71
N GLY A 55 3.80 15.15 -3.45
CA GLY A 55 3.25 15.01 -2.11
C GLY A 55 3.75 13.76 -1.39
N TRP A 56 3.84 12.62 -2.08
CA TRP A 56 4.40 11.39 -1.51
C TRP A 56 5.89 11.54 -1.19
N ILE A 57 6.69 12.07 -2.11
CA ILE A 57 8.13 12.32 -1.90
C ILE A 57 8.36 13.28 -0.72
N GLU A 58 7.59 14.37 -0.66
CA GLU A 58 7.67 15.32 0.45
C GLU A 58 7.31 14.66 1.78
N SER A 59 6.28 13.81 1.79
CA SER A 59 5.89 13.07 2.99
C SER A 59 6.98 12.13 3.48
N VAL A 60 7.65 11.43 2.55
CA VAL A 60 8.79 10.58 2.88
C VAL A 60 9.94 11.42 3.43
N ASN A 61 10.26 12.56 2.82
CA ASN A 61 11.33 13.45 3.29
C ASN A 61 11.06 13.95 4.72
N ILE A 62 9.82 14.35 5.01
CA ILE A 62 9.42 14.78 6.36
C ILE A 62 9.54 13.61 7.34
N PHE A 63 9.02 12.44 6.99
CA PHE A 63 9.10 11.24 7.83
C PHE A 63 10.55 10.86 8.16
N LEU A 64 11.42 10.81 7.16
CA LEU A 64 12.84 10.52 7.35
C LEU A 64 13.50 11.54 8.28
N LYS A 65 13.25 12.82 8.04
CA LYS A 65 13.79 13.91 8.87
C LYS A 65 13.33 13.80 10.34
N ASP A 66 12.04 13.56 10.55
CA ASP A 66 11.46 13.49 11.90
C ASP A 66 11.98 12.31 12.73
N HIS A 67 12.49 11.27 12.03
CA HIS A 67 13.04 10.07 12.68
C HIS A 67 14.58 9.99 12.60
N ASN A 68 15.27 11.07 12.18
CA ASN A 68 16.71 11.11 11.97
C ASN A 68 17.23 10.03 11.02
N LEU A 69 16.47 9.74 9.98
CA LEU A 69 16.76 8.78 8.92
C LEU A 69 17.14 9.49 7.63
N THR A 70 17.74 8.74 6.71
CA THR A 70 18.15 9.22 5.39
C THR A 70 17.72 8.27 4.29
N TRP A 71 17.67 8.74 3.05
CA TRP A 71 17.39 7.90 1.89
C TRP A 71 18.38 6.73 1.71
N ALA A 72 19.60 6.85 2.24
CA ALA A 72 20.58 5.76 2.19
C ALA A 72 20.12 4.50 2.94
N GLN A 73 19.24 4.65 3.92
CA GLN A 73 18.69 3.56 4.73
C GLN A 73 17.40 2.96 4.15
N VAL A 74 16.82 3.56 3.09
CA VAL A 74 15.57 3.09 2.48
C VAL A 74 15.86 1.98 1.48
N ASP A 75 15.53 0.74 1.81
CA ASP A 75 15.76 -0.43 0.93
C ASP A 75 14.59 -0.73 0.00
N GLY A 76 13.43 -0.19 0.27
CA GLY A 76 12.26 -0.36 -0.60
C GLY A 76 11.07 0.46 -0.15
N VAL A 77 10.14 0.63 -1.08
CA VAL A 77 8.88 1.34 -0.87
C VAL A 77 7.72 0.45 -1.31
N GLY A 78 6.70 0.35 -0.46
CA GLY A 78 5.40 -0.23 -0.80
C GLY A 78 4.38 0.88 -0.99
N LEU A 79 3.62 0.87 -2.09
CA LEU A 79 2.53 1.79 -2.35
C LEU A 79 1.20 1.05 -2.45
N ALA A 80 0.32 1.27 -1.48
CA ALA A 80 -1.09 0.92 -1.58
C ALA A 80 -1.85 2.08 -2.22
N ILE A 81 -2.55 1.83 -3.31
CA ILE A 81 -3.41 2.80 -4.00
C ILE A 81 -4.65 2.08 -4.54
N PRO A 82 -5.85 2.67 -4.46
CA PRO A 82 -7.06 2.05 -4.97
C PRO A 82 -6.94 1.67 -6.45
N GLY A 83 -7.36 0.43 -6.78
CA GLY A 83 -7.56 -0.02 -8.15
C GLY A 83 -8.90 0.44 -8.74
N PRO A 84 -9.33 -0.14 -9.88
CA PRO A 84 -8.66 -1.23 -10.59
C PRO A 84 -7.41 -0.81 -11.39
N TYR A 85 -6.69 -1.81 -11.90
CA TYR A 85 -5.50 -1.59 -12.73
C TYR A 85 -5.70 -2.18 -14.13
N GLN A 86 -5.22 -1.51 -15.17
CA GLN A 86 -5.16 -2.05 -16.53
C GLN A 86 -4.08 -3.13 -16.67
N ARG A 87 -2.97 -2.90 -16.00
CA ARG A 87 -1.82 -3.79 -15.79
C ARG A 87 -1.09 -3.37 -14.53
N TYR A 88 -0.14 -4.16 -14.07
CA TYR A 88 0.67 -3.79 -12.91
C TYR A 88 1.25 -2.36 -13.07
N GLY A 89 0.99 -1.53 -12.09
CA GLY A 89 1.48 -0.14 -12.02
C GLY A 89 0.66 0.89 -12.78
N VAL A 90 -0.27 0.48 -13.67
CA VAL A 90 -1.09 1.40 -14.46
C VAL A 90 -2.54 1.37 -14.00
N LEU A 91 -3.03 2.50 -13.53
CA LEU A 91 -4.41 2.63 -13.05
C LEU A 91 -5.42 2.53 -14.19
N ASP A 92 -6.54 1.91 -13.90
CA ASP A 92 -7.75 2.02 -14.70
C ASP A 92 -8.69 3.06 -14.07
N ARG A 93 -9.87 3.19 -14.65
CA ARG A 93 -10.90 4.08 -14.17
C ARG A 93 -11.42 3.60 -12.80
N SER A 94 -11.17 4.38 -11.78
CA SER A 94 -11.63 4.11 -10.41
C SER A 94 -12.74 5.08 -10.01
N ALA A 95 -13.73 4.57 -9.27
CA ALA A 95 -14.77 5.41 -8.69
C ALA A 95 -14.22 6.37 -7.60
N ASN A 96 -13.10 6.01 -7.00
CA ASN A 96 -12.53 6.72 -5.85
C ASN A 96 -11.41 7.69 -6.22
N LEU A 97 -10.99 7.73 -7.49
CA LEU A 97 -9.90 8.59 -7.96
C LEU A 97 -10.39 9.52 -9.09
N PRO A 98 -9.74 10.66 -9.32
CA PRO A 98 -10.06 11.52 -10.45
C PRO A 98 -10.02 10.76 -11.78
N LEU A 99 -10.95 11.04 -12.69
CA LEU A 99 -11.03 10.39 -13.99
C LEU A 99 -9.74 10.56 -14.82
N SER A 100 -9.01 11.65 -14.59
CA SER A 100 -7.72 11.92 -15.24
C SER A 100 -6.60 10.96 -14.82
N PHE A 101 -6.83 10.11 -13.81
CA PHE A 101 -5.86 9.11 -13.38
C PHE A 101 -5.96 7.81 -14.16
N ALA A 102 -7.02 7.62 -14.95
CA ALA A 102 -7.13 6.45 -15.83
C ALA A 102 -6.00 6.46 -16.88
N GLY A 103 -5.25 5.35 -16.93
CA GLY A 103 -4.08 5.21 -17.79
C GLY A 103 -2.79 5.77 -17.19
N TRP A 104 -2.81 6.32 -15.99
CA TRP A 104 -1.60 6.80 -15.33
C TRP A 104 -0.69 5.63 -14.93
N ASP A 105 0.55 5.64 -15.42
CA ASP A 105 1.61 4.70 -15.00
C ASP A 105 2.25 5.20 -13.70
N VAL A 106 1.60 4.87 -12.61
CA VAL A 106 2.03 5.25 -11.24
C VAL A 106 3.38 4.64 -10.91
N HIS A 107 3.58 3.37 -11.34
CA HIS A 107 4.82 2.66 -11.03
C HIS A 107 6.03 3.34 -11.66
N GLU A 108 5.92 3.69 -12.95
CA GLU A 108 6.99 4.37 -13.67
C GLU A 108 7.30 5.75 -13.08
N ASP A 109 6.25 6.58 -12.90
CA ASP A 109 6.43 7.95 -12.42
C ASP A 109 6.93 8.00 -10.97
N TYR A 110 6.38 7.15 -10.09
CA TYR A 110 6.84 7.14 -8.70
C TYR A 110 8.23 6.52 -8.56
N SER A 111 8.57 5.47 -9.30
CA SER A 111 9.93 4.91 -9.32
C SER A 111 10.97 5.95 -9.75
N ARG A 112 10.64 6.74 -10.76
CA ARG A 112 11.51 7.84 -11.22
C ARG A 112 11.69 8.91 -10.15
N ALA A 113 10.61 9.30 -9.48
CA ALA A 113 10.65 10.29 -8.40
C ALA A 113 11.44 9.79 -7.18
N LEU A 114 11.26 8.53 -6.80
CA LEU A 114 12.02 7.88 -5.73
C LEU A 114 13.52 7.84 -6.05
N ALA A 115 13.86 7.42 -7.27
CA ALA A 115 15.26 7.37 -7.69
C ALA A 115 15.92 8.76 -7.67
N LYS A 116 15.19 9.80 -8.09
CA LYS A 116 15.66 11.19 -8.02
C LYS A 116 15.86 11.65 -6.58
N ALA A 117 14.94 11.35 -5.68
CA ALA A 117 15.02 11.75 -4.27
C ALA A 117 16.15 11.04 -3.52
N ALA A 118 16.32 9.75 -3.79
CA ALA A 118 17.33 8.91 -3.13
C ALA A 118 18.74 9.01 -3.76
N GLY A 119 18.85 9.54 -4.98
CA GLY A 119 20.09 9.52 -5.76
C GLY A 119 20.49 8.13 -6.28
N ARG A 120 19.60 7.13 -6.16
CA ARG A 120 19.79 5.75 -6.60
C ARG A 120 18.43 5.09 -6.85
N PRO A 121 18.37 3.99 -7.63
CA PRO A 121 17.15 3.21 -7.73
C PRO A 121 16.68 2.71 -6.36
N VAL A 122 15.37 2.83 -6.11
CA VAL A 122 14.71 2.29 -4.91
C VAL A 122 13.63 1.31 -5.38
N PRO A 123 13.65 0.05 -4.95
CA PRO A 123 12.62 -0.91 -5.28
C PRO A 123 11.22 -0.41 -4.87
N LEU A 124 10.26 -0.49 -5.79
CA LEU A 124 8.87 -0.13 -5.56
C LEU A 124 7.96 -1.33 -5.80
N VAL A 125 7.13 -1.66 -4.82
CA VAL A 125 6.06 -2.64 -4.95
C VAL A 125 4.73 -1.92 -4.79
N MET A 126 3.78 -2.23 -5.67
CA MET A 126 2.44 -1.62 -5.66
C MET A 126 1.34 -2.66 -5.54
N GLY A 127 0.25 -2.26 -4.96
CA GLY A 127 -0.96 -3.06 -4.88
C GLY A 127 -2.16 -2.26 -4.38
N ASN A 128 -3.30 -2.93 -4.38
CA ASN A 128 -4.50 -2.39 -3.76
C ASN A 128 -4.36 -2.42 -2.22
N ASP A 129 -5.00 -1.47 -1.54
CA ASP A 129 -5.00 -1.36 -0.07
C ASP A 129 -5.47 -2.64 0.62
N GLY A 130 -6.54 -3.26 0.11
CA GLY A 130 -7.04 -4.54 0.58
C GLY A 130 -6.03 -5.67 0.44
N GLN A 131 -5.30 -5.74 -0.67
CA GLN A 131 -4.28 -6.76 -0.89
C GLN A 131 -3.12 -6.62 0.10
N PHE A 132 -2.59 -5.42 0.29
CA PHE A 132 -1.51 -5.19 1.26
C PHE A 132 -1.96 -5.42 2.70
N GLY A 133 -3.17 -4.96 3.06
CA GLY A 133 -3.76 -5.28 4.36
C GLY A 133 -3.87 -6.79 4.56
N GLY A 134 -4.37 -7.51 3.54
CA GLY A 134 -4.46 -8.97 3.56
C GLY A 134 -3.12 -9.68 3.74
N VAL A 135 -2.08 -9.22 3.05
CA VAL A 135 -0.72 -9.77 3.20
C VAL A 135 -0.19 -9.57 4.62
N ALA A 136 -0.34 -8.37 5.16
CA ALA A 136 0.12 -8.04 6.51
C ALA A 136 -0.60 -8.88 7.57
N GLU A 137 -1.94 -8.93 7.53
CA GLU A 137 -2.74 -9.73 8.47
C GLU A 137 -2.52 -11.23 8.31
N ALA A 138 -2.41 -11.73 7.07
CA ALA A 138 -2.11 -13.13 6.82
C ALA A 138 -0.76 -13.53 7.42
N ARG A 139 0.26 -12.68 7.30
CA ARG A 139 1.58 -12.93 7.88
C ARG A 139 1.49 -13.06 9.40
N TYR A 140 0.75 -12.17 10.03
CA TYR A 140 0.52 -12.20 11.48
C TYR A 140 -0.31 -13.41 11.92
N ALA A 141 -1.41 -13.72 11.20
CA ALA A 141 -2.30 -14.82 11.55
C ALA A 141 -1.70 -16.21 11.32
N ARG A 142 -0.86 -16.35 10.29
CA ARG A 142 -0.29 -17.66 9.89
C ARG A 142 0.82 -18.13 10.81
N LYS A 143 1.55 -17.23 11.42
CA LYS A 143 2.75 -17.56 12.21
C LYS A 143 3.67 -18.49 11.40
N ASP A 144 3.86 -19.72 11.84
CA ASP A 144 4.71 -20.73 11.20
C ASP A 144 3.94 -21.68 10.28
N THR A 145 2.65 -21.44 10.04
CA THR A 145 1.83 -22.30 9.17
C THR A 145 1.82 -21.80 7.72
N LYS A 146 1.62 -22.71 6.76
CA LYS A 146 1.49 -22.39 5.33
C LYS A 146 0.03 -22.46 4.85
N HIS A 147 -0.91 -22.06 5.67
CA HIS A 147 -2.32 -21.99 5.26
C HIS A 147 -2.60 -20.74 4.43
N SER A 148 -3.51 -20.87 3.47
CA SER A 148 -4.09 -19.68 2.83
C SER A 148 -4.99 -18.92 3.80
N VAL A 149 -5.12 -17.62 3.60
CA VAL A 149 -5.92 -16.74 4.45
C VAL A 149 -6.88 -15.94 3.59
N LEU A 150 -8.17 -15.97 3.93
CA LEU A 150 -9.16 -15.05 3.43
C LEU A 150 -9.35 -13.94 4.46
N MET A 151 -9.03 -12.72 4.09
CA MET A 151 -9.28 -11.54 4.90
C MET A 151 -10.54 -10.83 4.43
N LEU A 152 -11.39 -10.45 5.37
CA LEU A 152 -12.59 -9.64 5.15
C LEU A 152 -12.44 -8.33 5.92
N MET A 153 -12.64 -7.21 5.24
CA MET A 153 -12.48 -5.86 5.80
C MET A 153 -13.81 -5.10 5.72
N PRO A 154 -14.69 -5.25 6.72
CA PRO A 154 -15.94 -4.50 6.75
C PRO A 154 -15.66 -3.02 7.05
N GLY A 155 -16.20 -2.13 6.22
CA GLY A 155 -16.11 -0.68 6.33
C GLY A 155 -17.32 -0.03 5.68
N SER A 156 -17.13 1.01 4.87
CA SER A 156 -18.18 1.57 4.01
C SER A 156 -18.63 0.59 2.93
N GLY A 157 -17.81 -0.39 2.63
CA GLY A 157 -18.06 -1.59 1.81
C GLY A 157 -17.43 -2.80 2.47
N LEU A 158 -17.34 -3.90 1.73
CA LEU A 158 -16.67 -5.13 2.18
C LEU A 158 -15.44 -5.37 1.30
N GLY A 159 -14.27 -4.95 1.78
CA GLY A 159 -13.00 -5.32 1.16
C GLY A 159 -12.67 -6.79 1.42
N CYS A 160 -12.03 -7.44 0.46
CA CYS A 160 -11.57 -8.82 0.58
C CYS A 160 -10.14 -8.96 0.04
N ALA A 161 -9.38 -9.85 0.64
CA ALA A 161 -8.13 -10.32 0.09
C ALA A 161 -7.96 -11.81 0.35
N TYR A 162 -7.58 -12.58 -0.67
CA TYR A 162 -7.17 -13.97 -0.51
C TYR A 162 -5.66 -14.06 -0.67
N ILE A 163 -5.01 -14.57 0.34
CA ILE A 163 -3.56 -14.74 0.39
C ILE A 163 -3.26 -16.23 0.31
N ASP A 164 -2.47 -16.61 -0.67
CA ASP A 164 -2.12 -18.01 -0.93
C ASP A 164 -1.15 -18.59 0.12
N GLN A 165 -0.80 -19.86 -0.04
CA GLN A 165 0.14 -20.57 0.85
C GLN A 165 1.55 -19.97 0.86
N ASN A 166 1.93 -19.22 -0.19
CA ASN A 166 3.23 -18.57 -0.32
C ASN A 166 3.23 -17.16 0.30
N GLY A 167 2.07 -16.68 0.76
CA GLY A 167 1.91 -15.36 1.32
C GLY A 167 1.67 -14.26 0.28
N LEU A 168 1.28 -14.66 -0.93
CA LEU A 168 1.03 -13.73 -2.02
C LEU A 168 -0.48 -13.52 -2.22
N PRO A 169 -0.91 -12.30 -2.52
CA PRO A 169 -2.30 -12.04 -2.87
C PRO A 169 -2.61 -12.61 -4.24
N ILE A 170 -3.79 -13.21 -4.39
CA ILE A 170 -4.29 -13.64 -5.70
C ILE A 170 -5.06 -12.48 -6.32
N PRO A 171 -4.57 -11.91 -7.42
CA PRO A 171 -5.16 -10.71 -8.01
C PRO A 171 -6.41 -10.96 -8.86
N GLY A 172 -6.75 -12.23 -9.14
CA GLY A 172 -7.75 -12.57 -10.13
C GLY A 172 -7.30 -12.37 -11.59
N ASP A 173 -8.09 -12.85 -12.53
CA ASP A 173 -7.72 -12.87 -13.97
C ASP A 173 -7.59 -11.46 -14.60
N THR A 174 -8.26 -10.48 -14.02
CA THR A 174 -8.27 -9.09 -14.52
C THR A 174 -7.42 -8.14 -13.69
N LEU A 175 -6.53 -8.66 -12.84
CA LEU A 175 -5.81 -7.87 -11.84
C LEU A 175 -6.73 -7.08 -10.89
N ALA A 176 -8.03 -7.36 -10.92
CA ALA A 176 -8.97 -6.80 -9.98
C ALA A 176 -8.78 -7.44 -8.61
N SER A 177 -8.83 -6.63 -7.58
CA SER A 177 -8.90 -7.13 -6.21
C SER A 177 -10.19 -7.93 -6.02
N MET A 178 -10.20 -8.86 -5.06
CA MET A 178 -11.45 -9.52 -4.66
C MET A 178 -12.41 -8.48 -4.10
N GLU A 179 -13.47 -8.19 -4.86
CA GLU A 179 -14.49 -7.20 -4.49
C GLU A 179 -15.66 -7.90 -3.81
N GLY A 180 -15.50 -8.29 -2.57
CA GLY A 180 -16.53 -8.99 -1.80
C GLY A 180 -17.84 -8.23 -1.68
N ALA A 181 -17.81 -6.89 -1.70
CA ALA A 181 -18.98 -6.05 -1.69
C ALA A 181 -19.84 -6.19 -2.95
N HIS A 182 -19.25 -6.63 -4.06
CA HIS A 182 -19.95 -6.81 -5.35
C HIS A 182 -20.50 -8.22 -5.54
N MET A 183 -20.26 -9.13 -4.59
CA MET A 183 -20.88 -10.46 -4.65
C MET A 183 -22.38 -10.35 -4.36
N PRO A 184 -23.24 -10.93 -5.21
CA PRO A 184 -24.66 -10.95 -4.94
C PRO A 184 -24.92 -11.78 -3.66
N ALA A 185 -25.45 -11.14 -2.62
CA ALA A 185 -25.95 -11.86 -1.48
C ALA A 185 -27.30 -12.48 -1.84
N PRO A 186 -27.49 -13.80 -1.65
CA PRO A 186 -28.82 -14.39 -1.82
C PRO A 186 -29.72 -13.83 -0.71
N LEU A 187 -30.56 -12.86 -1.08
CA LEU A 187 -31.47 -12.16 -0.15
C LEU A 187 -32.34 -13.14 0.66
N GLN A 188 -32.59 -14.32 0.12
CA GLN A 188 -33.32 -15.41 0.77
C GLN A 188 -32.55 -15.96 2.02
N MET A 189 -31.24 -15.82 2.09
CA MET A 189 -30.46 -16.23 3.25
C MET A 189 -30.41 -15.16 4.37
N LEU A 190 -30.80 -13.94 4.07
CA LEU A 190 -30.76 -12.83 5.03
C LEU A 190 -32.03 -12.78 5.91
N GLY A 191 -33.01 -13.64 5.67
CA GLY A 191 -34.24 -13.71 6.47
C GLY A 191 -35.00 -12.37 6.48
N ASN A 192 -35.50 -11.98 7.65
CA ASN A 192 -36.25 -10.74 7.85
C ASN A 192 -35.40 -9.53 8.19
N ILE A 193 -34.16 -9.45 7.72
CA ILE A 193 -33.36 -8.23 7.90
C ILE A 193 -33.99 -7.14 7.05
N LYS A 194 -34.70 -6.22 7.68
CA LYS A 194 -35.20 -5.01 7.03
C LYS A 194 -34.02 -4.07 6.84
N PRO A 195 -33.96 -3.35 5.69
CA PRO A 195 -32.95 -2.33 5.44
C PRO A 195 -33.02 -1.18 6.43
#